data_9f55256a922884a856319b2d7a4702cd
#
_entry.id   9f55256a922884a856319b2d7a4702cd
#
_cell.length_a   1.000
_cell.length_b   1.000
_cell.length_c   1.000
_cell.angle_alpha   90.00
_cell.angle_beta   90.00
_cell.angle_gamma   90.00
#
_symmetry.space_group_name_H-M   'P 1'
#
loop_
_entity.id
_entity.type
_entity.pdbx_description
1 polymer ?
#
loop_
_entity_poly.entity_id
_entity_poly.type
_entity_poly.pdbx_seq_one_letter_code
_entity_poly.pdbx_strand_id
1 'polypeptide(L)'
;MQRKLNKIAKDTNLFLRRFIAKQKKSNLIFAMKYGLFSGGKKIRSKILIDVGSLFKLDYKTLIIIGAAVECIHAYSLIHDDLPCMDDDSIRRGKPSAHIKFGEATAVLAGNSLLTMAFEILSHKDLRINERTKIDLINKISESSGHLGIAGGQYLDLNYE
;
A
#
# COMPACT_ATOMS: atom_id res chain seq x y z
N MET A 1 -0.88 -19.38 14.29
CA MET A 1 -0.95 -17.93 13.96
C MET A 1 0.09 -17.54 12.91
N GLN A 2 1.37 -17.80 13.13
CA GLN A 2 2.48 -17.41 12.21
C GLN A 2 2.35 -18.00 10.79
N ARG A 3 1.97 -19.28 10.64
CA ARG A 3 1.78 -19.91 9.31
C ARG A 3 0.71 -19.18 8.47
N LYS A 4 -0.40 -18.74 9.09
CA LYS A 4 -1.46 -18.00 8.39
C LYS A 4 -0.96 -16.62 7.95
N LEU A 5 -0.23 -15.91 8.81
CA LEU A 5 0.37 -14.61 8.47
C LEU A 5 1.34 -14.73 7.29
N ASN A 6 2.24 -15.73 7.32
CA ASN A 6 3.20 -15.97 6.24
C ASN A 6 2.51 -16.29 4.91
N LYS A 7 1.42 -17.08 4.94
CA LYS A 7 0.62 -17.38 3.75
C LYS A 7 0.00 -16.11 3.18
N ILE A 8 -0.67 -15.31 4.00
CA ILE A 8 -1.30 -14.05 3.58
C ILE A 8 -0.26 -13.09 2.98
N ALA A 9 0.88 -12.90 3.65
CA ALA A 9 1.95 -12.06 3.15
C ALA A 9 2.49 -12.53 1.79
N LYS A 10 2.67 -13.86 1.63
CA LYS A 10 3.09 -14.47 0.36
C LYS A 10 2.06 -14.23 -0.75
N ASP A 11 0.78 -14.48 -0.48
CA ASP A 11 -0.29 -14.38 -1.48
C ASP A 11 -0.52 -12.92 -1.90
N THR A 12 -0.52 -11.98 -0.93
CA THR A 12 -0.59 -10.53 -1.20
C THR A 12 0.61 -10.06 -2.05
N ASN A 13 1.83 -10.46 -1.67
CA ASN A 13 3.03 -10.11 -2.44
C ASN A 13 3.00 -10.72 -3.86
N LEU A 14 2.50 -11.95 -4.02
CA LEU A 14 2.38 -12.58 -5.33
C LEU A 14 1.40 -11.83 -6.22
N PHE A 15 0.25 -11.42 -5.69
CA PHE A 15 -0.71 -10.59 -6.42
C PHE A 15 -0.07 -9.26 -6.85
N LEU A 16 0.54 -8.53 -5.92
CA LEU A 16 1.20 -7.24 -6.19
C LEU A 16 2.32 -7.36 -7.22
N ARG A 17 3.15 -8.41 -7.14
CA ARG A 17 4.20 -8.65 -8.14
C ARG A 17 3.63 -8.88 -9.54
N ARG A 18 2.54 -9.65 -9.66
CA ARG A 18 1.87 -9.88 -10.93
C ARG A 18 1.21 -8.61 -11.46
N PHE A 19 0.62 -7.81 -10.61
CA PHE A 19 -0.04 -6.56 -10.98
C PHE A 19 0.97 -5.54 -11.50
N ILE A 20 2.03 -5.27 -10.74
CA ILE A 20 3.06 -4.30 -11.13
C ILE A 20 3.93 -4.77 -12.30
N ALA A 21 4.00 -6.08 -12.57
CA ALA A 21 4.73 -6.62 -13.72
C ALA A 21 4.08 -6.28 -15.07
N LYS A 22 2.79 -5.92 -15.07
CA LYS A 22 2.06 -5.46 -16.28
C LYS A 22 2.42 -4.02 -16.66
N GLN A 23 3.01 -3.26 -15.76
CA GLN A 23 3.43 -1.88 -15.97
C GLN A 23 4.69 -1.80 -16.84
N LYS A 24 4.83 -0.70 -17.62
CA LYS A 24 6.03 -0.47 -18.43
C LYS A 24 7.26 -0.30 -17.53
N LYS A 25 8.35 -1.01 -17.85
CA LYS A 25 9.60 -0.91 -17.09
C LYS A 25 10.16 0.52 -17.10
N SER A 26 10.52 1.03 -15.93
CA SER A 26 11.13 2.35 -15.74
C SER A 26 11.84 2.40 -14.38
N ASN A 27 12.67 3.42 -14.15
CA ASN A 27 13.29 3.66 -12.84
C ASN A 27 12.21 3.90 -11.76
N LEU A 28 11.09 4.53 -12.11
CA LEU A 28 9.96 4.71 -11.21
C LEU A 28 9.39 3.37 -10.72
N ILE A 29 9.22 2.39 -11.60
CA ILE A 29 8.77 1.04 -11.22
C ILE A 29 9.76 0.36 -10.27
N PHE A 30 11.06 0.57 -10.43
CA PHE A 30 12.04 0.04 -9.48
C PHE A 30 11.90 0.67 -8.10
N ALA A 31 11.69 1.99 -7.99
CA ALA A 31 11.44 2.68 -6.73
C ALA A 31 10.12 2.24 -6.07
N MET A 32 9.02 2.12 -6.83
CA MET A 32 7.75 1.57 -6.35
C MET A 32 7.92 0.15 -5.77
N LYS A 33 8.59 -0.73 -6.51
CA LYS A 33 8.87 -2.11 -6.05
C LYS A 33 9.74 -2.12 -4.80
N TYR A 34 10.71 -1.22 -4.73
CA TYR A 34 11.59 -1.11 -3.59
C TYR A 34 10.81 -0.78 -2.31
N GLY A 35 9.96 0.25 -2.31
CA GLY A 35 9.11 0.59 -1.17
C GLY A 35 8.10 -0.51 -0.84
N LEU A 36 7.40 -1.04 -1.86
CA LEU A 36 6.33 -2.02 -1.69
C LEU A 36 6.82 -3.37 -1.15
N PHE A 37 8.03 -3.81 -1.54
CA PHE A 37 8.61 -5.11 -1.18
C PHE A 37 9.83 -4.98 -0.23
N SER A 38 10.00 -3.85 0.45
CA SER A 38 11.09 -3.63 1.42
C SER A 38 11.03 -4.54 2.66
N GLY A 39 10.12 -5.48 2.71
CA GLY A 39 9.89 -6.37 3.86
C GLY A 39 8.57 -6.04 4.56
N GLY A 40 8.48 -6.50 5.82
CA GLY A 40 7.26 -6.32 6.63
C GLY A 40 6.33 -7.53 6.58
N LYS A 41 5.51 -7.63 7.62
CA LYS A 41 4.66 -8.81 7.89
C LYS A 41 3.28 -8.73 7.21
N LYS A 42 2.98 -7.66 6.47
CA LYS A 42 1.67 -7.42 5.82
C LYS A 42 0.50 -7.55 6.83
N ILE A 43 0.65 -6.92 7.99
CA ILE A 43 -0.30 -7.03 9.11
C ILE A 43 -1.64 -6.41 8.74
N ARG A 44 -1.66 -5.31 7.99
CA ARG A 44 -2.89 -4.63 7.54
C ARG A 44 -3.74 -5.55 6.65
N SER A 45 -3.11 -6.20 5.67
CA SER A 45 -3.78 -7.24 4.87
C SER A 45 -4.27 -8.39 5.73
N LYS A 46 -3.48 -8.81 6.74
CA LYS A 46 -3.91 -9.89 7.64
C LYS A 46 -5.16 -9.52 8.43
N ILE A 47 -5.21 -8.33 9.02
CA ILE A 47 -6.37 -7.86 9.80
C ILE A 47 -7.61 -7.84 8.89
N LEU A 48 -7.49 -7.23 7.71
CA LEU A 48 -8.57 -7.18 6.72
C LEU A 48 -9.08 -8.58 6.35
N ILE A 49 -8.17 -9.51 6.08
CA ILE A 49 -8.53 -10.88 5.69
C ILE A 49 -9.14 -11.65 6.87
N ASP A 50 -8.64 -11.48 8.08
CA ASP A 50 -9.21 -12.14 9.25
C ASP A 50 -10.63 -11.64 9.51
N VAL A 51 -10.87 -10.34 9.49
CA VAL A 51 -12.21 -9.75 9.64
C VAL A 51 -13.13 -10.20 8.50
N GLY A 52 -12.70 -10.07 7.24
CA GLY A 52 -13.51 -10.49 6.10
C GLY A 52 -13.86 -11.99 6.12
N SER A 53 -12.96 -12.83 6.66
CA SER A 53 -13.20 -14.26 6.83
C SER A 53 -14.30 -14.56 7.86
N LEU A 54 -14.50 -13.73 8.88
CA LEU A 54 -15.62 -13.87 9.83
C LEU A 54 -16.97 -13.68 9.11
N PHE A 55 -17.02 -12.86 8.09
CA PHE A 55 -18.20 -12.65 7.24
C PHE A 55 -18.26 -13.60 6.04
N LYS A 56 -17.41 -14.63 6.01
CA LYS A 56 -17.34 -15.65 4.94
C LYS A 56 -17.08 -15.07 3.54
N LEU A 57 -16.38 -13.93 3.46
CA LEU A 57 -16.02 -13.34 2.19
C LEU A 57 -14.93 -14.17 1.48
N ASP A 58 -14.94 -14.12 0.14
CA ASP A 58 -13.99 -14.86 -0.69
C ASP A 58 -12.54 -14.42 -0.43
N TYR A 59 -11.69 -15.38 -0.16
CA TYR A 59 -10.27 -15.14 0.18
C TYR A 59 -9.51 -14.38 -0.92
N LYS A 60 -9.76 -14.70 -2.20
CA LYS A 60 -9.11 -14.05 -3.33
C LYS A 60 -9.50 -12.57 -3.41
N THR A 61 -10.76 -12.27 -3.21
CA THR A 61 -11.29 -10.89 -3.11
C THR A 61 -10.61 -10.13 -1.97
N LEU A 62 -10.50 -10.75 -0.80
CA LEU A 62 -9.83 -10.14 0.36
C LEU A 62 -8.33 -9.89 0.11
N ILE A 63 -7.63 -10.79 -0.60
CA ILE A 63 -6.22 -10.57 -1.02
C ILE A 63 -6.10 -9.35 -1.94
N ILE A 64 -7.01 -9.16 -2.90
CA ILE A 64 -7.00 -8.00 -3.81
C ILE A 64 -7.18 -6.70 -3.03
N ILE A 65 -8.18 -6.64 -2.14
CA ILE A 65 -8.43 -5.46 -1.31
C ILE A 65 -7.25 -5.20 -0.35
N GLY A 66 -6.74 -6.24 0.30
CA GLY A 66 -5.56 -6.16 1.16
C GLY A 66 -4.31 -5.66 0.41
N ALA A 67 -4.16 -6.04 -0.85
CA ALA A 67 -3.06 -5.55 -1.68
C ALA A 67 -3.15 -4.03 -1.94
N ALA A 68 -4.36 -3.50 -2.18
CA ALA A 68 -4.57 -2.05 -2.30
C ALA A 68 -4.22 -1.31 -0.99
N VAL A 69 -4.64 -1.83 0.16
CA VAL A 69 -4.28 -1.26 1.48
C VAL A 69 -2.76 -1.26 1.70
N GLU A 70 -2.05 -2.30 1.27
CA GLU A 70 -0.59 -2.36 1.38
C GLU A 70 0.12 -1.39 0.42
N CYS A 71 -0.49 -1.04 -0.73
CA CYS A 71 0.02 0.03 -1.59
C CYS A 71 -0.08 1.40 -0.91
N ILE A 72 -1.20 1.69 -0.27
CA ILE A 72 -1.41 2.91 0.51
C ILE A 72 -0.40 2.98 1.67
N HIS A 73 -0.23 1.89 2.40
CA HIS A 73 0.77 1.83 3.46
C HIS A 73 2.21 2.02 2.94
N ALA A 74 2.53 1.48 1.77
CA ALA A 74 3.87 1.63 1.20
C ALA A 74 4.12 3.07 0.72
N TYR A 75 3.11 3.75 0.16
CA TYR A 75 3.24 5.15 -0.20
C TYR A 75 3.46 6.02 1.04
N SER A 76 2.68 5.81 2.12
CA SER A 76 2.83 6.61 3.33
C SER A 76 4.25 6.50 3.89
N LEU A 77 4.81 5.29 4.00
CA LEU A 77 6.19 5.09 4.47
C LEU A 77 7.26 5.73 3.57
N ILE A 78 7.06 5.74 2.24
CA ILE A 78 8.01 6.39 1.33
C ILE A 78 8.00 7.91 1.54
N HIS A 79 6.82 8.49 1.78
CA HIS A 79 6.69 9.93 2.00
C HIS A 79 7.11 10.33 3.40
N ASP A 80 6.80 9.54 4.43
CA ASP A 80 7.26 9.78 5.80
C ASP A 80 8.80 9.88 5.88
N ASP A 81 9.52 9.03 5.12
CA ASP A 81 10.98 9.04 5.10
C ASP A 81 11.62 10.27 4.44
N LEU A 82 10.87 11.13 3.74
CA LEU A 82 11.43 12.27 3.00
C LEU A 82 12.06 13.32 3.94
N PRO A 83 13.09 14.08 3.46
CA PRO A 83 13.71 15.13 4.26
C PRO A 83 12.77 16.25 4.74
N CYS A 84 11.64 16.44 4.08
CA CYS A 84 10.61 17.40 4.48
C CYS A 84 9.55 16.82 5.44
N MET A 85 9.75 15.58 5.87
CA MET A 85 8.88 14.83 6.80
C MET A 85 9.75 14.35 7.98
N ASP A 86 9.87 13.03 8.21
CA ASP A 86 10.63 12.48 9.33
C ASP A 86 12.17 12.45 9.09
N ASP A 87 12.63 12.71 7.86
CA ASP A 87 14.04 12.69 7.41
C ASP A 87 14.77 11.38 7.74
N ASP A 88 14.09 10.27 7.58
CA ASP A 88 14.63 8.93 7.87
C ASP A 88 15.51 8.43 6.71
N SER A 89 16.81 8.30 6.93
CA SER A 89 17.76 7.76 5.93
C SER A 89 17.69 6.23 5.79
N ILE A 90 17.13 5.51 6.79
CA ILE A 90 17.09 4.04 6.86
C ILE A 90 15.69 3.55 7.23
N ARG A 91 15.11 2.70 6.39
CA ARG A 91 13.84 2.01 6.67
C ARG A 91 14.03 0.49 6.65
N ARG A 92 13.71 -0.19 7.77
CA ARG A 92 13.83 -1.66 7.92
C ARG A 92 15.24 -2.19 7.59
N GLY A 93 16.28 -1.46 8.02
CA GLY A 93 17.68 -1.83 7.82
C GLY A 93 18.19 -1.63 6.39
N LYS A 94 17.48 -0.87 5.55
CA LYS A 94 17.88 -0.51 4.19
C LYS A 94 17.77 0.98 3.99
N PRO A 95 18.56 1.58 3.08
CA PRO A 95 18.38 2.98 2.71
C PRO A 95 16.92 3.27 2.34
N SER A 96 16.37 4.40 2.79
CA SER A 96 15.04 4.85 2.40
C SER A 96 14.98 5.16 0.90
N ALA A 97 13.75 5.30 0.36
CA ALA A 97 13.57 5.45 -1.10
C ALA A 97 14.25 6.71 -1.64
N HIS A 98 14.19 7.82 -0.90
CA HIS A 98 14.81 9.09 -1.34
C HIS A 98 16.34 9.03 -1.35
N ILE A 99 16.95 8.32 -0.40
CA ILE A 99 18.41 8.09 -0.40
C ILE A 99 18.84 7.23 -1.60
N LYS A 100 18.04 6.24 -1.96
CA LYS A 100 18.41 5.28 -3.01
C LYS A 100 18.12 5.77 -4.43
N PHE A 101 17.03 6.50 -4.64
CA PHE A 101 16.52 6.88 -5.96
C PHE A 101 16.41 8.39 -6.16
N GLY A 102 16.71 9.19 -5.15
CA GLY A 102 16.50 10.62 -5.12
C GLY A 102 15.08 11.01 -4.69
N GLU A 103 14.94 12.21 -4.12
CA GLU A 103 13.69 12.73 -3.55
C GLU A 103 12.55 12.77 -4.57
N ALA A 104 12.77 13.35 -5.75
CA ALA A 104 11.75 13.45 -6.78
C ALA A 104 11.21 12.07 -7.19
N THR A 105 12.09 11.07 -7.31
CA THR A 105 11.68 9.70 -7.65
C THR A 105 10.91 9.07 -6.49
N ALA A 106 11.28 9.33 -5.24
CA ALA A 106 10.56 8.83 -4.06
C ALA A 106 9.16 9.42 -3.98
N VAL A 107 9.01 10.74 -4.15
CA VAL A 107 7.69 11.41 -4.22
C VAL A 107 6.81 10.79 -5.29
N LEU A 108 7.34 10.64 -6.51
CA LEU A 108 6.58 10.05 -7.63
C LEU A 108 6.26 8.56 -7.41
N ALA A 109 7.13 7.82 -6.74
CA ALA A 109 6.90 6.42 -6.40
C ALA A 109 5.76 6.26 -5.37
N GLY A 110 5.74 7.12 -4.33
CA GLY A 110 4.64 7.17 -3.38
C GLY A 110 3.31 7.51 -4.04
N ASN A 111 3.26 8.59 -4.84
CA ASN A 111 2.07 8.98 -5.60
C ASN A 111 1.56 7.85 -6.51
N SER A 112 2.49 7.17 -7.20
CA SER A 112 2.14 6.06 -8.09
C SER A 112 1.59 4.85 -7.32
N LEU A 113 2.09 4.56 -6.12
CA LEU A 113 1.56 3.50 -5.26
C LEU A 113 0.17 3.83 -4.72
N LEU A 114 -0.07 5.08 -4.31
CA LEU A 114 -1.39 5.55 -3.91
C LEU A 114 -2.39 5.39 -5.07
N THR A 115 -2.04 5.85 -6.25
CA THR A 115 -2.88 5.73 -7.46
C THR A 115 -3.11 4.25 -7.84
N MET A 116 -2.06 3.42 -7.76
CA MET A 116 -2.16 1.98 -8.03
C MET A 116 -3.12 1.26 -7.06
N ALA A 117 -3.27 1.73 -5.82
CA ALA A 117 -4.26 1.19 -4.90
C ALA A 117 -5.68 1.33 -5.46
N PHE A 118 -6.04 2.50 -6.00
CA PHE A 118 -7.34 2.74 -6.62
C PHE A 118 -7.49 2.02 -7.96
N GLU A 119 -6.41 1.87 -8.73
CA GLU A 119 -6.40 1.04 -9.94
C GLU A 119 -6.74 -0.42 -9.59
N ILE A 120 -6.18 -0.98 -8.50
CA ILE A 120 -6.49 -2.33 -8.01
C ILE A 120 -7.96 -2.44 -7.58
N LEU A 121 -8.48 -1.46 -6.84
CA LEU A 121 -9.85 -1.47 -6.33
C LEU A 121 -10.90 -1.30 -7.44
N SER A 122 -10.60 -0.56 -8.50
CA SER A 122 -11.48 -0.38 -9.65
C SER A 122 -11.35 -1.49 -10.69
N HIS A 123 -10.31 -2.36 -10.60
CA HIS A 123 -10.02 -3.36 -11.60
C HIS A 123 -11.12 -4.41 -11.72
N LYS A 124 -11.36 -4.89 -12.95
CA LYS A 124 -12.37 -5.93 -13.25
C LYS A 124 -12.15 -7.27 -12.54
N ASP A 125 -10.90 -7.56 -12.12
CA ASP A 125 -10.56 -8.78 -11.38
C ASP A 125 -11.12 -8.76 -9.95
N LEU A 126 -11.45 -7.58 -9.41
CA LEU A 126 -12.19 -7.44 -8.16
C LEU A 126 -13.69 -7.68 -8.41
N ARG A 127 -14.11 -8.93 -8.30
CA ARG A 127 -15.47 -9.40 -8.60
C ARG A 127 -16.40 -9.20 -7.41
N ILE A 128 -16.77 -7.97 -7.14
CA ILE A 128 -17.83 -7.55 -6.20
C ILE A 128 -18.85 -6.71 -6.95
N ASN A 129 -20.04 -6.51 -6.39
CA ASN A 129 -21.03 -5.65 -7.04
C ASN A 129 -20.53 -4.20 -7.11
N GLU A 130 -20.99 -3.47 -8.10
CA GLU A 130 -20.49 -2.11 -8.42
C GLU A 130 -20.72 -1.12 -7.28
N ARG A 131 -21.86 -1.17 -6.61
CA ARG A 131 -22.18 -0.31 -5.47
C ARG A 131 -21.18 -0.54 -4.33
N THR A 132 -20.95 -1.80 -3.94
CA THR A 132 -19.94 -2.14 -2.92
C THR A 132 -18.54 -1.70 -3.33
N LYS A 133 -18.21 -1.78 -4.62
CA LYS A 133 -16.91 -1.32 -5.14
C LYS A 133 -16.76 0.19 -4.97
N ILE A 134 -17.78 0.97 -5.32
CA ILE A 134 -17.80 2.42 -5.15
C ILE A 134 -17.71 2.79 -3.67
N ASP A 135 -18.51 2.17 -2.81
CA ASP A 135 -18.50 2.40 -1.36
C ASP A 135 -17.12 2.10 -0.75
N LEU A 136 -16.48 1.01 -1.19
CA LEU A 136 -15.13 0.63 -0.76
C LEU A 136 -14.08 1.66 -1.21
N ILE A 137 -14.11 2.10 -2.46
CA ILE A 137 -13.22 3.12 -3.00
C ILE A 137 -13.40 4.43 -2.21
N ASN A 138 -14.64 4.86 -2.00
CA ASN A 138 -14.96 6.07 -1.24
C ASN A 138 -14.38 5.98 0.18
N LYS A 139 -14.65 4.88 0.89
CA LYS A 139 -14.18 4.70 2.27
C LYS A 139 -12.66 4.67 2.40
N ILE A 140 -11.98 4.03 1.46
CA ILE A 140 -10.51 4.00 1.43
C ILE A 140 -9.96 5.38 1.07
N SER A 141 -10.59 6.13 0.18
CA SER A 141 -10.20 7.51 -0.17
C SER A 141 -10.30 8.44 1.04
N GLU A 142 -11.42 8.42 1.77
CA GLU A 142 -11.59 9.19 3.00
C GLU A 142 -10.50 8.85 4.02
N SER A 143 -10.27 7.55 4.25
CA SER A 143 -9.30 7.07 5.25
C SER A 143 -7.84 7.30 4.87
N SER A 144 -7.53 7.53 3.59
CA SER A 144 -6.17 7.81 3.10
C SER A 144 -5.89 9.30 2.98
N GLY A 145 -6.91 10.12 2.86
CA GLY A 145 -6.83 11.56 2.59
C GLY A 145 -6.77 12.41 3.86
N HIS A 146 -7.31 13.62 3.73
CA HIS A 146 -7.35 14.67 4.75
C HIS A 146 -7.99 14.24 6.07
N LEU A 147 -9.04 13.40 6.06
CA LEU A 147 -9.68 12.88 7.26
C LEU A 147 -9.02 11.59 7.80
N GLY A 148 -7.94 11.14 7.20
CA GLY A 148 -7.26 9.90 7.53
C GLY A 148 -5.74 10.05 7.61
N ILE A 149 -5.00 9.24 6.86
CA ILE A 149 -3.53 9.14 6.94
C ILE A 149 -2.87 10.52 6.71
N ALA A 150 -3.22 11.22 5.63
CA ALA A 150 -2.61 12.51 5.33
C ALA A 150 -2.91 13.57 6.40
N GLY A 151 -4.14 13.61 6.92
CA GLY A 151 -4.51 14.52 8.02
C GLY A 151 -3.81 14.16 9.33
N GLY A 152 -3.66 12.87 9.62
CA GLY A 152 -2.90 12.40 10.78
C GLY A 152 -1.43 12.82 10.72
N GLN A 153 -0.79 12.63 9.57
CA GLN A 153 0.59 13.05 9.35
C GLN A 153 0.78 14.57 9.48
N TYR A 154 -0.16 15.36 8.96
CA TYR A 154 -0.15 16.81 9.13
C TYR A 154 -0.19 17.21 10.61
N LEU A 155 -1.01 16.54 11.43
CA LEU A 155 -1.08 16.82 12.85
C LEU A 155 0.21 16.40 13.57
N ASP A 156 0.76 15.26 13.25
CA ASP A 156 2.02 14.73 13.79
C ASP A 156 3.15 15.75 13.62
N LEU A 157 3.39 16.20 12.41
CA LEU A 157 4.43 17.20 12.09
C LEU A 157 4.23 18.60 12.73
N ASN A 158 3.03 18.94 13.17
CA ASN A 158 2.75 20.28 13.71
C ASN A 158 2.61 20.30 15.25
N TYR A 159 2.54 19.14 15.89
CA TYR A 159 2.37 19.03 17.35
C TYR A 159 3.52 18.29 18.05
N GLU A 160 4.58 17.94 17.34
CA GLU A 160 5.89 17.59 17.89
C GLU A 160 6.73 18.85 18.14
#